data_0b938783199a9a20feb5815c1a2af24a
#
_entry.id   0b938783199a9a20feb5815c1a2af24a
#
_cell.length_a   1.000
_cell.length_b   1.000
_cell.length_c   1.000
_cell.angle_alpha   90.00
_cell.angle_beta   90.00
_cell.angle_gamma   90.00
#
_symmetry.space_group_name_H-M   'P 1'
#
loop_
_entity.id
_entity.type
_entity.pdbx_description
1 polymer ?
#
loop_
_entity_poly.entity_id
_entity_poly.type
_entity_poly.pdbx_seq_one_letter_code
_entity_poly.pdbx_strand_id
1 'polypeptide(L)'
;MMCMVFLSCSPDYGVKYDLIEEIQPTTVVIDSFLQRSPPEHLDVLIILDTSGSMNDNYDSVSAGVELLRADIEKLTSDYKIGYINTSLREPYFNGPYDQNSSVLDMLMAPYTLGNDSTEEADAAMYEFTTQTPEGIDFFRDGADKLFIFVSDEDEQSAIPTNIFHDWLMSEFSEVQQDAVTIVLTEDSMCDSAYTAMIGTKYIELSTRFYKEAVDLCSDWSLWLADSTFLVGIVDEIPLTRIPVIESLVVYLNGIEITEWDYDAAANMILLDFEPSPGDLIEVGYVIL
;
A
#
# COMPACT_ATOMS: atom_id res chain seq x y z
N MET A 1 15.91 53.34 -81.47
CA MET A 1 16.04 52.04 -80.72
C MET A 1 15.33 52.22 -79.38
N MET A 2 14.10 51.71 -79.33
CA MET A 2 13.15 51.98 -78.26
C MET A 2 13.14 50.82 -77.27
N CYS A 3 13.55 51.11 -76.06
CA CYS A 3 13.58 50.10 -75.01
C CYS A 3 12.22 50.08 -74.28
N MET A 4 11.41 49.06 -74.48
CA MET A 4 10.18 48.86 -73.70
C MET A 4 10.53 48.18 -72.37
N VAL A 5 10.21 48.86 -71.26
CA VAL A 5 10.24 48.29 -69.93
C VAL A 5 8.88 47.71 -69.64
N PHE A 6 8.77 46.41 -69.54
CA PHE A 6 7.58 45.71 -69.04
C PHE A 6 7.65 45.70 -67.48
N LEU A 7 6.76 46.42 -66.84
CA LEU A 7 6.43 46.29 -65.41
C LEU A 7 5.47 45.11 -65.25
N SER A 8 5.92 44.02 -64.75
CA SER A 8 5.09 42.91 -64.31
C SER A 8 4.62 43.22 -62.88
N CYS A 9 3.35 43.56 -62.68
CA CYS A 9 2.69 43.50 -61.39
C CYS A 9 2.28 42.05 -61.10
N SER A 10 2.98 41.38 -60.19
CA SER A 10 2.52 40.16 -59.61
C SER A 10 1.52 40.51 -58.48
N PRO A 11 0.30 40.00 -58.48
CA PRO A 11 -0.57 40.12 -57.30
C PRO A 11 0.00 39.23 -56.19
N ASP A 12 0.38 39.89 -55.11
CA ASP A 12 0.84 39.21 -53.87
C ASP A 12 -0.40 38.55 -53.25
N TYR A 13 -0.62 37.31 -53.58
CA TYR A 13 -1.57 36.48 -52.86
C TYR A 13 -0.93 36.10 -51.53
N GLY A 14 -1.08 36.94 -50.49
CA GLY A 14 -0.81 36.60 -49.13
C GLY A 14 -1.68 35.48 -48.68
N VAL A 15 -1.21 34.23 -48.85
CA VAL A 15 -1.79 33.08 -48.22
C VAL A 15 -1.52 33.22 -46.72
N LYS A 16 -2.53 33.67 -45.99
CA LYS A 16 -2.52 33.52 -44.53
C LYS A 16 -2.59 32.01 -44.26
N TYR A 17 -1.49 31.42 -43.91
CA TYR A 17 -1.52 30.16 -43.21
C TYR A 17 -2.07 30.45 -41.83
N ASP A 18 -3.36 30.16 -41.63
CA ASP A 18 -3.84 29.97 -40.29
C ASP A 18 -3.02 28.80 -39.74
N LEU A 19 -2.25 29.09 -38.69
CA LEU A 19 -1.60 28.02 -37.92
C LEU A 19 -2.73 27.10 -37.47
N ILE A 20 -2.84 25.94 -38.10
CA ILE A 20 -3.63 24.86 -37.55
C ILE A 20 -2.89 24.53 -36.24
N GLU A 21 -3.47 24.91 -35.11
CA GLU A 21 -3.00 24.44 -33.82
C GLU A 21 -2.92 22.93 -33.94
N GLU A 22 -1.72 22.39 -33.86
CA GLU A 22 -1.47 20.97 -33.90
C GLU A 22 -2.22 20.39 -32.68
N ILE A 23 -3.38 19.75 -32.94
CA ILE A 23 -4.14 19.12 -31.87
C ILE A 23 -3.25 18.02 -31.32
N GLN A 24 -2.67 18.28 -30.14
CA GLN A 24 -1.91 17.27 -29.43
C GLN A 24 -2.83 16.08 -29.15
N PRO A 25 -2.41 14.86 -29.43
CA PRO A 25 -3.23 13.70 -29.13
C PRO A 25 -3.46 13.64 -27.62
N THR A 26 -4.70 13.77 -27.19
CA THR A 26 -5.09 13.68 -25.80
C THR A 26 -5.52 12.25 -25.48
N THR A 27 -5.03 11.72 -24.36
CA THR A 27 -5.45 10.42 -23.84
C THR A 27 -6.37 10.65 -22.65
N VAL A 28 -7.51 9.97 -22.64
CA VAL A 28 -8.42 9.96 -21.48
C VAL A 28 -7.94 8.84 -20.53
N VAL A 29 -7.79 9.19 -19.27
CA VAL A 29 -7.49 8.28 -18.18
C VAL A 29 -8.70 8.23 -17.25
N ILE A 30 -9.00 7.07 -16.71
CA ILE A 30 -9.99 6.88 -15.64
C ILE A 30 -9.33 6.09 -14.54
N ASP A 31 -9.18 6.70 -13.38
CA ASP A 31 -8.74 6.04 -12.16
C ASP A 31 -9.98 5.69 -11.34
N SER A 32 -10.08 4.46 -10.84
CA SER A 32 -11.26 3.95 -10.15
C SER A 32 -10.87 3.43 -8.76
N PHE A 33 -11.62 3.84 -7.74
CA PHE A 33 -11.38 3.52 -6.34
C PHE A 33 -12.68 3.04 -5.70
N LEU A 34 -12.62 1.88 -5.06
CA LEU A 34 -13.74 1.34 -4.30
C LEU A 34 -13.54 1.62 -2.82
N GLN A 35 -14.48 2.30 -2.18
CA GLN A 35 -14.49 2.44 -0.73
C GLN A 35 -14.71 1.07 -0.08
N ARG A 36 -13.75 0.62 0.69
CA ARG A 36 -13.80 -0.69 1.33
C ARG A 36 -14.84 -0.73 2.44
N SER A 37 -15.46 -1.90 2.62
CA SER A 37 -16.27 -2.18 3.79
C SER A 37 -15.39 -2.65 4.95
N PRO A 38 -15.78 -2.42 6.20
CA PRO A 38 -15.15 -3.10 7.32
C PRO A 38 -15.16 -4.61 7.12
N PRO A 39 -14.09 -5.33 7.48
CA PRO A 39 -14.02 -6.77 7.31
C PRO A 39 -15.07 -7.48 8.18
N GLU A 40 -15.79 -8.44 7.61
CA GLU A 40 -16.62 -9.37 8.41
C GLU A 40 -15.74 -10.39 9.12
N HIS A 41 -14.71 -10.87 8.44
CA HIS A 41 -13.70 -11.81 8.93
C HIS A 41 -12.31 -11.27 8.55
N LEU A 42 -11.36 -11.31 9.48
CA LEU A 42 -10.02 -10.79 9.26
C LEU A 42 -8.95 -11.77 9.74
N ASP A 43 -8.01 -12.11 8.87
CA ASP A 43 -6.80 -12.85 9.21
C ASP A 43 -5.59 -11.90 9.15
N VAL A 44 -4.90 -11.73 10.26
CA VAL A 44 -3.70 -10.89 10.39
C VAL A 44 -2.49 -11.77 10.57
N LEU A 45 -1.53 -11.71 9.66
CA LEU A 45 -0.25 -12.37 9.80
C LEU A 45 0.85 -11.33 10.02
N ILE A 46 1.58 -11.46 11.11
CA ILE A 46 2.74 -10.65 11.44
C ILE A 46 3.99 -11.44 11.09
N ILE A 47 4.77 -10.92 10.15
CA ILE A 47 6.04 -11.49 9.70
C ILE A 47 7.13 -10.68 10.41
N LEU A 48 7.70 -11.28 11.44
CA LEU A 48 8.61 -10.60 12.36
C LEU A 48 10.03 -11.09 12.16
N ASP A 49 10.91 -10.16 11.89
CA ASP A 49 12.34 -10.39 11.99
C ASP A 49 12.69 -10.69 13.45
N THR A 50 13.34 -11.83 13.66
CA THR A 50 13.76 -12.30 14.98
C THR A 50 15.27 -12.30 15.15
N SER A 51 15.97 -11.52 14.34
CA SER A 51 17.42 -11.31 14.48
C SER A 51 17.77 -10.65 15.82
N GLY A 52 19.03 -10.72 16.20
CA GLY A 52 19.49 -10.20 17.49
C GLY A 52 19.37 -8.67 17.63
N SER A 53 19.37 -7.93 16.51
CA SER A 53 19.19 -6.48 16.44
C SER A 53 17.76 -6.04 16.77
N MET A 54 16.76 -6.91 16.52
CA MET A 54 15.34 -6.64 16.80
C MET A 54 14.95 -6.77 18.28
N ASN A 55 15.85 -7.20 19.16
CA ASN A 55 15.52 -7.44 20.59
C ASN A 55 14.96 -6.22 21.33
N ASP A 56 15.37 -5.02 20.96
CA ASP A 56 14.88 -3.76 21.53
C ASP A 56 13.54 -3.29 20.94
N ASN A 57 13.08 -3.93 19.87
CA ASN A 57 11.81 -3.61 19.21
C ASN A 57 10.64 -4.47 19.67
N TYR A 58 10.86 -5.60 20.35
CA TYR A 58 9.78 -6.52 20.73
C TYR A 58 8.74 -5.90 21.66
N ASP A 59 9.13 -5.00 22.56
CA ASP A 59 8.19 -4.27 23.40
C ASP A 59 7.25 -3.41 22.57
N SER A 60 7.76 -2.76 21.51
CA SER A 60 6.99 -1.96 20.58
C SER A 60 6.07 -2.83 19.71
N VAL A 61 6.54 -4.02 19.26
CA VAL A 61 5.71 -5.00 18.56
C VAL A 61 4.53 -5.41 19.44
N SER A 62 4.79 -5.79 20.69
CA SER A 62 3.75 -6.21 21.62
C SER A 62 2.72 -5.10 21.88
N ALA A 63 3.20 -3.87 22.16
CA ALA A 63 2.32 -2.72 22.38
C ALA A 63 1.49 -2.38 21.14
N GLY A 64 2.12 -2.40 19.96
CA GLY A 64 1.42 -2.14 18.69
C GLY A 64 0.33 -3.15 18.39
N VAL A 65 0.60 -4.44 18.63
CA VAL A 65 -0.40 -5.50 18.39
C VAL A 65 -1.53 -5.48 19.41
N GLU A 66 -1.27 -5.08 20.66
CA GLU A 66 -2.32 -4.86 21.64
C GLU A 66 -3.31 -3.77 21.18
N LEU A 67 -2.76 -2.65 20.69
CA LEU A 67 -3.55 -1.55 20.16
C LEU A 67 -4.30 -1.95 18.87
N LEU A 68 -3.62 -2.62 17.95
CA LEU A 68 -4.22 -3.15 16.73
C LEU A 68 -5.39 -4.09 17.04
N ARG A 69 -5.21 -5.02 17.97
CA ARG A 69 -6.30 -5.91 18.40
C ARG A 69 -7.49 -5.15 18.93
N ALA A 70 -7.27 -4.18 19.83
CA ALA A 70 -8.33 -3.36 20.39
C ALA A 70 -9.07 -2.56 19.30
N ASP A 71 -8.39 -2.24 18.22
CA ASP A 71 -8.96 -1.52 17.10
C ASP A 71 -9.71 -2.45 16.13
N ILE A 72 -9.17 -3.62 15.81
CA ILE A 72 -9.87 -4.67 15.07
C ILE A 72 -11.19 -5.04 15.76
N GLU A 73 -11.21 -5.15 17.10
CA GLU A 73 -12.41 -5.49 17.88
C GLU A 73 -13.54 -4.47 17.76
N LYS A 74 -13.26 -3.24 17.28
CA LYS A 74 -14.30 -2.25 16.95
C LYS A 74 -14.92 -2.53 15.57
N LEU A 75 -14.21 -3.19 14.67
CA LEU A 75 -14.63 -3.47 13.30
C LEU A 75 -15.28 -4.85 13.18
N THR A 76 -14.63 -5.86 13.74
CA THR A 76 -15.12 -7.25 13.72
C THR A 76 -14.72 -8.01 14.99
N SER A 77 -15.57 -8.95 15.40
CA SER A 77 -15.26 -9.90 16.46
C SER A 77 -14.70 -11.22 15.92
N ASP A 78 -14.66 -11.40 14.61
CA ASP A 78 -14.19 -12.63 13.96
C ASP A 78 -12.86 -12.38 13.26
N TYR A 79 -11.80 -12.40 14.04
CA TYR A 79 -10.43 -12.24 13.57
C TYR A 79 -9.50 -13.36 14.05
N LYS A 80 -8.39 -13.54 13.35
CA LYS A 80 -7.23 -14.31 13.77
C LYS A 80 -5.97 -13.47 13.64
N ILE A 81 -5.09 -13.52 14.63
CA ILE A 81 -3.74 -12.93 14.59
C ILE A 81 -2.74 -14.06 14.74
N GLY A 82 -1.76 -14.12 13.87
CA GLY A 82 -0.66 -15.07 13.93
C GLY A 82 0.67 -14.39 13.68
N TYR A 83 1.74 -15.01 14.15
CA TYR A 83 3.11 -14.55 13.95
C TYR A 83 3.94 -15.64 13.29
N ILE A 84 4.75 -15.27 12.33
CA ILE A 84 5.85 -16.09 11.82
C ILE A 84 7.16 -15.31 11.92
N ASN A 85 8.27 -16.05 12.01
CA ASN A 85 9.59 -15.42 11.83
C ASN A 85 9.95 -15.37 10.34
N THR A 86 10.99 -14.60 10.01
CA THR A 86 11.44 -14.38 8.62
C THR A 86 12.20 -15.55 8.00
N SER A 87 12.33 -16.68 8.69
CA SER A 87 13.12 -17.83 8.21
C SER A 87 12.41 -19.18 8.32
N LEU A 88 11.23 -19.24 8.92
CA LEU A 88 10.51 -20.48 9.25
C LEU A 88 11.32 -21.54 9.98
N ARG A 89 12.30 -21.15 10.78
CA ARG A 89 13.00 -22.06 11.70
C ARG A 89 12.24 -22.17 13.01
N GLU A 90 12.19 -23.36 13.58
CA GLU A 90 11.41 -23.60 14.78
C GLU A 90 12.00 -22.91 16.04
N PRO A 91 11.12 -22.34 16.88
CA PRO A 91 9.68 -22.17 16.65
C PRO A 91 9.40 -21.04 15.63
N TYR A 92 8.72 -21.36 14.55
CA TYR A 92 8.48 -20.44 13.44
C TYR A 92 7.08 -19.83 13.42
N PHE A 93 6.12 -20.40 14.16
CA PHE A 93 4.73 -19.91 14.19
C PHE A 93 4.21 -19.83 15.62
N ASN A 94 3.55 -18.72 15.92
CA ASN A 94 2.78 -18.51 17.13
C ASN A 94 1.37 -18.00 16.79
N GLY A 95 0.35 -18.72 17.25
CA GLY A 95 -1.04 -18.42 16.97
C GLY A 95 -1.86 -19.67 16.64
N PRO A 96 -3.08 -19.53 16.08
CA PRO A 96 -3.76 -18.23 15.94
C PRO A 96 -4.28 -17.71 17.29
N TYR A 97 -4.28 -16.40 17.42
CA TYR A 97 -4.93 -15.69 18.52
C TYR A 97 -6.22 -15.06 18.02
N ASP A 98 -7.31 -15.26 18.74
CA ASP A 98 -8.63 -14.75 18.45
C ASP A 98 -9.18 -13.91 19.62
N GLN A 99 -10.44 -13.48 19.54
CA GLN A 99 -11.14 -12.76 20.62
C GLN A 99 -11.16 -13.50 21.97
N ASN A 100 -11.03 -14.83 22.01
CA ASN A 100 -11.05 -15.64 23.21
C ASN A 100 -9.65 -15.95 23.74
N SER A 101 -8.63 -15.63 22.98
CA SER A 101 -7.25 -15.91 23.32
C SER A 101 -6.75 -14.99 24.43
N SER A 102 -5.82 -15.51 25.24
CA SER A 102 -5.15 -14.71 26.27
C SER A 102 -4.36 -13.56 25.63
N VAL A 103 -4.63 -12.33 26.04
CA VAL A 103 -3.86 -11.16 25.62
C VAL A 103 -2.39 -11.34 25.93
N LEU A 104 -2.09 -11.84 27.14
CA LEU A 104 -0.69 -12.06 27.56
C LEU A 104 0.04 -13.04 26.63
N ASP A 105 -0.61 -14.14 26.23
CA ASP A 105 0.04 -15.12 25.34
C ASP A 105 0.34 -14.51 23.97
N MET A 106 -0.58 -13.69 23.44
CA MET A 106 -0.41 -12.96 22.20
C MET A 106 0.74 -11.93 22.30
N LEU A 107 0.82 -11.17 23.40
CA LEU A 107 1.88 -10.19 23.64
C LEU A 107 3.25 -10.84 23.86
N MET A 108 3.28 -12.08 24.33
CA MET A 108 4.54 -12.85 24.51
C MET A 108 4.99 -13.57 23.22
N ALA A 109 4.17 -13.60 22.20
CA ALA A 109 4.49 -14.29 20.95
C ALA A 109 5.80 -13.83 20.30
N PRO A 110 6.10 -12.52 20.17
CA PRO A 110 7.37 -12.06 19.61
C PRO A 110 8.61 -12.65 20.29
N TYR A 111 8.56 -12.79 21.62
CA TYR A 111 9.69 -13.30 22.42
C TYR A 111 9.91 -14.82 22.32
N THR A 112 8.99 -15.53 21.69
CA THR A 112 8.97 -17.00 21.65
C THR A 112 9.08 -17.57 20.24
N LEU A 113 9.16 -16.74 19.20
CA LEU A 113 9.39 -17.16 17.81
C LEU A 113 10.83 -17.65 17.53
N GLY A 114 11.70 -17.65 18.53
CA GLY A 114 13.10 -18.00 18.35
C GLY A 114 13.98 -16.79 18.02
N ASN A 115 15.23 -17.06 17.71
CA ASN A 115 16.19 -16.03 17.29
C ASN A 115 16.91 -16.56 16.04
N ASP A 116 16.71 -15.89 14.93
CA ASP A 116 17.34 -16.22 13.65
C ASP A 116 17.89 -14.94 13.01
N SER A 117 18.95 -15.08 12.26
CA SER A 117 19.61 -13.99 11.54
C SER A 117 19.37 -14.08 10.03
N THR A 118 18.24 -14.65 9.63
CA THR A 118 17.88 -14.81 8.21
C THR A 118 16.64 -13.95 7.93
N GLU A 119 16.79 -12.95 7.11
CA GLU A 119 15.75 -11.97 6.77
C GLU A 119 15.19 -12.28 5.37
N GLU A 120 14.47 -13.42 5.25
CA GLU A 120 13.85 -13.89 4.01
C GLU A 120 12.31 -13.92 4.15
N ALA A 121 11.73 -12.81 4.57
CA ALA A 121 10.31 -12.69 4.90
C ALA A 121 9.37 -13.08 3.76
N ASP A 122 9.67 -12.67 2.53
CA ASP A 122 8.85 -12.99 1.36
C ASP A 122 8.85 -14.50 1.09
N ALA A 123 10.03 -15.14 1.20
CA ALA A 123 10.14 -16.58 1.05
C ALA A 123 9.47 -17.33 2.20
N ALA A 124 9.66 -16.85 3.45
CA ALA A 124 9.05 -17.44 4.62
C ALA A 124 7.53 -17.37 4.55
N MET A 125 6.96 -16.24 4.16
CA MET A 125 5.52 -16.10 3.99
C MET A 125 4.99 -17.00 2.88
N TYR A 126 5.66 -17.07 1.73
CA TYR A 126 5.29 -17.97 0.64
C TYR A 126 5.28 -19.43 1.10
N GLU A 127 6.36 -19.89 1.76
CA GLU A 127 6.47 -21.25 2.25
C GLU A 127 5.44 -21.53 3.35
N PHE A 128 5.23 -20.63 4.30
CA PHE A 128 4.23 -20.73 5.36
C PHE A 128 2.85 -20.97 4.74
N THR A 129 2.43 -20.10 3.83
CA THR A 129 1.09 -20.15 3.23
C THR A 129 0.86 -21.39 2.40
N THR A 130 1.88 -21.85 1.66
CA THR A 130 1.68 -22.90 0.63
C THR A 130 2.16 -24.29 1.03
N GLN A 131 3.03 -24.41 2.04
CA GLN A 131 3.73 -25.67 2.33
C GLN A 131 3.61 -26.12 3.78
N THR A 132 3.28 -25.25 4.73
CA THR A 132 3.11 -25.66 6.13
C THR A 132 1.66 -25.98 6.45
N PRO A 133 1.37 -27.02 7.26
CA PRO A 133 0.02 -27.29 7.72
C PRO A 133 -0.61 -26.12 8.48
N GLU A 134 0.20 -25.45 9.31
CA GLU A 134 -0.24 -24.32 10.11
C GLU A 134 -0.67 -23.14 9.25
N GLY A 135 0.07 -22.83 8.17
CA GLY A 135 -0.25 -21.73 7.27
C GLY A 135 -1.47 -22.04 6.41
N ILE A 136 -1.58 -23.27 5.91
CA ILE A 136 -2.75 -23.71 5.13
C ILE A 136 -4.03 -23.66 5.99
N ASP A 137 -3.95 -24.00 7.28
CA ASP A 137 -5.09 -23.97 8.21
C ASP A 137 -5.35 -22.55 8.76
N PHE A 138 -4.35 -21.66 8.72
CA PHE A 138 -4.45 -20.32 9.28
C PHE A 138 -5.36 -19.42 8.45
N PHE A 139 -5.14 -19.38 7.13
CA PHE A 139 -5.89 -18.49 6.25
C PHE A 139 -7.27 -19.06 5.92
N ARG A 140 -8.31 -18.34 6.33
CA ARG A 140 -9.72 -18.74 6.09
C ARG A 140 -10.19 -18.25 4.73
N ASP A 141 -10.99 -19.09 4.06
CA ASP A 141 -11.71 -18.65 2.88
C ASP A 141 -12.67 -17.50 3.23
N GLY A 142 -12.70 -16.48 2.41
CA GLY A 142 -13.60 -15.32 2.57
C GLY A 142 -13.23 -14.34 3.68
N ALA A 143 -12.16 -14.56 4.45
CA ALA A 143 -11.63 -13.56 5.36
C ALA A 143 -10.69 -12.59 4.64
N ASP A 144 -10.78 -11.30 4.95
CA ASP A 144 -9.80 -10.32 4.49
C ASP A 144 -8.43 -10.57 5.12
N LYS A 145 -7.38 -10.15 4.45
CA LYS A 145 -5.99 -10.42 4.85
C LYS A 145 -5.24 -9.12 5.15
N LEU A 146 -4.59 -9.09 6.31
CA LEU A 146 -3.63 -8.06 6.66
C LEU A 146 -2.27 -8.69 6.94
N PHE A 147 -1.25 -8.25 6.22
CA PHE A 147 0.13 -8.67 6.39
C PHE A 147 0.94 -7.54 6.99
N ILE A 148 1.63 -7.79 8.10
CA ILE A 148 2.46 -6.80 8.78
C ILE A 148 3.89 -7.32 8.82
N PHE A 149 4.78 -6.67 8.10
CA PHE A 149 6.20 -6.98 8.07
C PHE A 149 6.94 -6.04 9.02
N VAL A 150 7.74 -6.58 9.92
CA VAL A 150 8.52 -5.79 10.87
C VAL A 150 9.96 -6.26 10.87
N SER A 151 10.89 -5.38 10.46
CA SER A 151 12.32 -5.69 10.41
C SER A 151 13.18 -4.42 10.48
N ASP A 152 14.36 -4.53 11.06
CA ASP A 152 15.42 -3.50 11.02
C ASP A 152 16.47 -3.78 9.92
N GLU A 153 16.24 -4.79 9.07
CA GLU A 153 17.07 -5.10 7.90
C GLU A 153 16.24 -5.14 6.62
N ASP A 154 16.91 -5.17 5.46
CA ASP A 154 16.21 -5.34 4.17
C ASP A 154 15.87 -6.81 3.91
N GLU A 155 14.84 -7.06 3.15
CA GLU A 155 14.41 -8.38 2.73
C GLU A 155 15.47 -9.03 1.81
N GLN A 156 15.91 -10.25 2.12
CA GLN A 156 17.08 -10.91 1.51
C GLN A 156 16.73 -12.12 0.66
N SER A 157 15.46 -12.54 0.57
CA SER A 157 15.09 -13.66 -0.28
C SER A 157 15.40 -13.41 -1.76
N ALA A 158 15.48 -14.48 -2.53
CA ALA A 158 15.70 -14.40 -3.96
C ALA A 158 14.43 -14.01 -4.75
N ILE A 159 13.29 -13.82 -4.09
CA ILE A 159 12.02 -13.46 -4.72
C ILE A 159 12.03 -11.95 -5.02
N PRO A 160 11.87 -11.52 -6.28
CA PRO A 160 11.67 -10.10 -6.58
C PRO A 160 10.35 -9.59 -5.97
N THR A 161 10.34 -8.38 -5.40
CA THR A 161 9.18 -7.79 -4.72
C THR A 161 7.92 -7.75 -5.60
N ASN A 162 8.08 -7.46 -6.89
CA ASN A 162 6.94 -7.49 -7.81
C ASN A 162 6.35 -8.90 -8.00
N ILE A 163 7.18 -9.94 -8.01
CA ILE A 163 6.72 -11.32 -8.14
C ILE A 163 6.03 -11.77 -6.84
N PHE A 164 6.56 -11.37 -5.69
CA PHE A 164 5.93 -11.64 -4.41
C PHE A 164 4.57 -10.94 -4.29
N HIS A 165 4.49 -9.66 -4.63
CA HIS A 165 3.24 -8.91 -4.66
C HIS A 165 2.21 -9.57 -5.60
N ASP A 166 2.59 -9.91 -6.84
CA ASP A 166 1.68 -10.53 -7.81
C ASP A 166 1.18 -11.90 -7.33
N TRP A 167 2.03 -12.64 -6.62
CA TRP A 167 1.64 -13.89 -5.98
C TRP A 167 0.61 -13.63 -4.87
N LEU A 168 0.83 -12.68 -3.96
CA LEU A 168 -0.14 -12.32 -2.92
C LEU A 168 -1.49 -11.97 -3.52
N MET A 169 -1.50 -11.08 -4.52
CA MET A 169 -2.72 -10.65 -5.20
C MET A 169 -3.46 -11.79 -5.90
N SER A 170 -2.74 -12.82 -6.35
CA SER A 170 -3.32 -14.01 -6.97
C SER A 170 -3.84 -15.02 -5.95
N GLU A 171 -3.06 -15.26 -4.88
CA GLU A 171 -3.37 -16.26 -3.85
C GLU A 171 -4.65 -15.90 -3.08
N PHE A 172 -4.82 -14.62 -2.78
CA PHE A 172 -5.96 -14.12 -2.01
C PHE A 172 -6.91 -13.25 -2.86
N SER A 173 -7.06 -13.56 -4.15
CA SER A 173 -7.81 -12.74 -5.12
C SER A 173 -9.30 -12.55 -4.81
N GLU A 174 -9.89 -13.45 -4.02
CA GLU A 174 -11.33 -13.44 -3.68
C GLU A 174 -11.69 -12.50 -2.52
N VAL A 175 -10.68 -11.92 -1.85
CA VAL A 175 -10.87 -11.11 -0.63
C VAL A 175 -10.02 -9.83 -0.69
N GLN A 176 -10.32 -8.89 0.19
CA GLN A 176 -9.48 -7.74 0.37
C GLN A 176 -8.16 -8.15 1.04
N GLN A 177 -7.07 -7.58 0.56
CA GLN A 177 -5.76 -7.83 1.12
C GLN A 177 -4.97 -6.53 1.23
N ASP A 178 -4.16 -6.45 2.26
CA ASP A 178 -3.35 -5.29 2.55
C ASP A 178 -2.02 -5.69 3.17
N ALA A 179 -0.98 -4.92 2.90
CA ALA A 179 0.33 -5.10 3.51
C ALA A 179 0.85 -3.78 4.08
N VAL A 180 1.40 -3.88 5.27
CA VAL A 180 2.05 -2.80 6.00
C VAL A 180 3.47 -3.24 6.30
N THR A 181 4.43 -2.36 6.07
CA THR A 181 5.82 -2.62 6.42
C THR A 181 6.30 -1.59 7.43
N ILE A 182 6.87 -2.06 8.53
CA ILE A 182 7.44 -1.27 9.62
C ILE A 182 8.94 -1.54 9.60
N VAL A 183 9.69 -0.62 9.01
CA VAL A 183 11.10 -0.87 8.65
C VAL A 183 11.93 0.40 8.79
N LEU A 184 13.24 0.28 8.70
CA LEU A 184 14.10 1.45 8.61
C LEU A 184 13.96 2.13 7.25
N THR A 185 13.84 3.45 7.28
CA THR A 185 13.75 4.33 6.11
C THR A 185 15.01 5.19 6.00
N GLU A 186 15.11 6.01 4.96
CA GLU A 186 16.23 6.97 4.81
C GLU A 186 16.26 8.03 5.93
N ASP A 187 15.11 8.30 6.55
CA ASP A 187 14.95 9.31 7.59
C ASP A 187 15.03 8.74 9.01
N SER A 188 15.25 7.42 9.17
CA SER A 188 15.29 6.74 10.45
C SER A 188 16.44 7.25 11.33
N MET A 189 16.13 7.62 12.58
CA MET A 189 17.07 8.21 13.54
C MET A 189 16.95 7.54 14.92
N CYS A 190 17.23 6.25 15.01
CA CYS A 190 17.33 5.53 16.28
C CYS A 190 18.57 4.66 16.33
N ASP A 191 18.86 4.04 17.48
CA ASP A 191 20.07 3.25 17.66
C ASP A 191 20.15 2.07 16.67
N SER A 192 19.02 1.45 16.33
CA SER A 192 18.92 0.39 15.32
C SER A 192 19.39 0.86 13.94
N ALA A 193 19.13 2.12 13.56
CA ALA A 193 19.53 2.68 12.27
C ALA A 193 21.06 2.75 12.04
N TYR A 194 21.87 2.63 13.10
CA TYR A 194 23.33 2.67 12.96
C TYR A 194 23.96 1.31 12.65
N THR A 195 23.23 0.23 12.83
CA THR A 195 23.75 -1.15 12.71
C THR A 195 22.99 -1.99 11.70
N ALA A 196 21.89 -1.49 11.18
CA ALA A 196 20.94 -2.19 10.35
C ALA A 196 20.84 -1.58 8.95
N MET A 197 19.99 -2.11 8.10
CA MET A 197 19.86 -1.69 6.71
C MET A 197 18.47 -1.09 6.43
N ILE A 198 18.42 -0.10 5.54
CA ILE A 198 17.15 0.43 5.03
C ILE A 198 16.37 -0.69 4.35
N GLY A 199 15.10 -0.86 4.72
CA GLY A 199 14.19 -1.87 4.18
C GLY A 199 13.69 -1.54 2.78
N THR A 200 14.58 -1.47 1.81
CA THR A 200 14.28 -1.00 0.44
C THR A 200 13.21 -1.83 -0.25
N LYS A 201 13.29 -3.16 -0.16
CA LYS A 201 12.29 -4.05 -0.74
C LYS A 201 10.94 -3.96 -0.02
N TYR A 202 10.96 -3.79 1.30
CA TYR A 202 9.73 -3.57 2.08
C TYR A 202 9.05 -2.24 1.73
N ILE A 203 9.83 -1.16 1.52
CA ILE A 203 9.32 0.13 1.05
C ILE A 203 8.70 -0.03 -0.34
N GLU A 204 9.35 -0.78 -1.24
CA GLU A 204 8.77 -1.11 -2.54
C GLU A 204 7.46 -1.90 -2.39
N LEU A 205 7.39 -2.86 -1.48
CA LEU A 205 6.18 -3.64 -1.22
C LEU A 205 5.02 -2.75 -0.74
N SER A 206 5.25 -1.87 0.25
CA SER A 206 4.24 -0.91 0.70
C SER A 206 3.71 -0.04 -0.44
N THR A 207 4.62 0.49 -1.28
CA THR A 207 4.25 1.31 -2.43
C THR A 207 3.34 0.56 -3.41
N ARG A 208 3.51 -0.76 -3.57
CA ARG A 208 2.64 -1.58 -4.41
C ARG A 208 1.24 -1.76 -3.83
N PHE A 209 1.09 -1.65 -2.52
CA PHE A 209 -0.19 -1.58 -1.82
C PHE A 209 -0.71 -0.14 -1.66
N TYR A 210 -0.11 0.82 -2.37
CA TYR A 210 -0.45 2.26 -2.30
C TYR A 210 -0.32 2.82 -0.89
N LYS A 211 0.68 2.37 -0.12
CA LYS A 211 0.98 2.81 1.23
C LYS A 211 2.42 3.27 1.35
N GLU A 212 2.66 4.09 2.36
CA GLU A 212 4.02 4.40 2.80
C GLU A 212 4.49 3.35 3.81
N ALA A 213 5.78 3.04 3.78
CA ALA A 213 6.40 2.24 4.83
C ALA A 213 6.46 3.06 6.12
N VAL A 214 6.18 2.43 7.24
CA VAL A 214 6.22 3.06 8.55
C VAL A 214 7.65 2.99 9.08
N ASP A 215 8.18 4.12 9.55
CA ASP A 215 9.52 4.15 10.12
C ASP A 215 9.58 3.41 11.45
N LEU A 216 10.43 2.37 11.53
CA LEU A 216 10.65 1.58 12.74
C LEU A 216 11.15 2.43 13.93
N CYS A 217 11.80 3.57 13.66
CA CYS A 217 12.27 4.52 14.69
C CYS A 217 11.16 5.48 15.17
N SER A 218 9.97 5.46 14.57
CA SER A 218 8.83 6.28 14.99
C SER A 218 8.05 5.64 16.13
N ASP A 219 7.03 6.32 16.64
CA ASP A 219 6.04 5.74 17.57
C ASP A 219 4.96 4.97 16.80
N TRP A 220 5.39 3.99 16.01
CA TRP A 220 4.54 3.23 15.12
C TRP A 220 3.50 2.35 15.82
N SER A 221 3.70 2.04 17.11
CA SER A 221 2.70 1.30 17.88
C SER A 221 1.36 2.08 17.95
N LEU A 222 1.41 3.40 18.05
CA LEU A 222 0.21 4.26 17.99
C LEU A 222 -0.39 4.31 16.58
N TRP A 223 0.44 4.21 15.54
CA TRP A 223 -0.03 4.17 14.16
C TRP A 223 -0.86 2.89 13.89
N LEU A 224 -0.46 1.74 14.43
CA LEU A 224 -1.24 0.49 14.34
C LEU A 224 -2.60 0.57 15.06
N ALA A 225 -2.78 1.54 15.96
CA ALA A 225 -4.07 1.77 16.64
C ALA A 225 -5.09 2.57 15.80
N ASP A 226 -4.73 2.94 14.59
CA ASP A 226 -5.62 3.68 13.69
C ASP A 226 -6.26 2.71 12.68
N SER A 227 -7.50 2.29 12.96
CA SER A 227 -8.24 1.35 12.09
C SER A 227 -8.57 1.92 10.70
N THR A 228 -8.32 3.20 10.46
CA THR A 228 -8.56 3.80 9.14
C THR A 228 -7.73 3.11 8.07
N PHE A 229 -6.54 2.58 8.40
CA PHE A 229 -5.74 1.81 7.44
C PHE A 229 -6.37 0.46 7.08
N LEU A 230 -7.20 -0.15 7.96
CA LEU A 230 -7.92 -1.41 7.70
C LEU A 230 -9.16 -1.19 6.84
N VAL A 231 -9.86 -0.08 7.07
CA VAL A 231 -11.07 0.27 6.31
C VAL A 231 -10.71 1.08 5.07
N GLY A 232 -9.58 1.80 5.11
CA GLY A 232 -9.08 2.62 4.02
C GLY A 232 -10.11 3.63 3.57
N ILE A 233 -10.37 4.69 4.39
CA ILE A 233 -11.20 5.81 3.92
C ILE A 233 -10.49 6.42 2.73
N VAL A 234 -11.14 6.38 1.56
CA VAL A 234 -10.61 6.91 0.31
C VAL A 234 -11.11 8.35 0.16
N ASP A 235 -10.63 9.25 0.98
CA ASP A 235 -10.87 10.70 0.88
C ASP A 235 -9.71 11.41 0.15
N GLU A 236 -8.54 10.77 0.07
CA GLU A 236 -7.36 11.20 -0.69
C GLU A 236 -7.10 10.21 -1.83
N ILE A 237 -7.30 10.63 -3.09
CA ILE A 237 -7.27 9.76 -4.27
C ILE A 237 -6.06 10.10 -5.13
N PRO A 238 -4.97 9.32 -5.09
CA PRO A 238 -3.80 9.56 -5.92
C PRO A 238 -4.12 9.26 -7.39
N LEU A 239 -3.75 10.17 -8.28
CA LEU A 239 -3.92 9.99 -9.72
C LEU A 239 -2.71 9.27 -10.32
N THR A 240 -2.97 8.32 -11.22
CA THR A 240 -1.91 7.54 -11.89
C THR A 240 -1.10 8.36 -12.88
N ARG A 241 -1.63 9.52 -13.36
CA ARG A 241 -0.97 10.45 -14.29
C ARG A 241 -1.26 11.89 -13.90
N ILE A 242 -0.40 12.81 -14.34
CA ILE A 242 -0.62 14.25 -14.16
C ILE A 242 -1.72 14.70 -15.12
N PRO A 243 -2.84 15.25 -14.62
CA PRO A 243 -3.97 15.65 -15.44
C PRO A 243 -3.79 17.01 -16.10
N VAL A 244 -4.54 17.25 -17.17
CA VAL A 244 -4.94 18.61 -17.56
C VAL A 244 -6.04 19.01 -16.58
N ILE A 245 -5.73 19.95 -15.68
CA ILE A 245 -6.57 20.26 -14.49
C ILE A 245 -8.02 20.56 -14.87
N GLU A 246 -8.22 21.33 -15.94
CA GLU A 246 -9.56 21.72 -16.42
C GLU A 246 -10.40 20.55 -16.96
N SER A 247 -9.78 19.37 -17.11
CA SER A 247 -10.46 18.17 -17.60
C SER A 247 -10.85 17.20 -16.49
N LEU A 248 -10.49 17.50 -15.23
CA LEU A 248 -10.81 16.66 -14.09
C LEU A 248 -12.33 16.61 -13.85
N VAL A 249 -12.86 15.39 -13.75
CA VAL A 249 -14.25 15.13 -13.40
C VAL A 249 -14.27 13.95 -12.43
N VAL A 250 -14.99 14.09 -11.33
CA VAL A 250 -15.11 13.04 -10.29
C VAL A 250 -16.54 12.52 -10.25
N TYR A 251 -16.68 11.21 -10.22
CA TYR A 251 -17.95 10.52 -10.11
C TYR A 251 -18.00 9.69 -8.84
N LEU A 252 -19.14 9.71 -8.15
CA LEU A 252 -19.47 8.81 -7.06
C LEU A 252 -20.63 7.93 -7.51
N ASN A 253 -20.41 6.62 -7.60
CA ASN A 253 -21.41 5.65 -8.09
C ASN A 253 -22.00 6.05 -9.45
N GLY A 254 -21.15 6.57 -10.33
CA GLY A 254 -21.53 7.03 -11.68
C GLY A 254 -22.26 8.38 -11.73
N ILE A 255 -22.38 9.09 -10.60
CA ILE A 255 -22.96 10.44 -10.52
C ILE A 255 -21.83 11.44 -10.35
N GLU A 256 -21.76 12.44 -11.23
CA GLU A 256 -20.77 13.52 -11.11
C GLU A 256 -20.96 14.30 -9.82
N ILE A 257 -19.86 14.54 -9.12
CA ILE A 257 -19.81 15.30 -7.85
C ILE A 257 -18.89 16.51 -7.98
N THR A 258 -19.07 17.49 -7.09
CA THR A 258 -18.32 18.76 -7.07
C THR A 258 -17.66 19.05 -5.72
N GLU A 259 -17.90 18.20 -4.73
CA GLU A 259 -17.39 18.30 -3.38
C GLU A 259 -15.99 17.66 -3.30
N TRP A 260 -15.03 18.28 -4.00
CA TRP A 260 -13.63 17.85 -4.04
C TRP A 260 -12.70 18.97 -4.47
N ASP A 261 -11.44 18.88 -4.10
CA ASP A 261 -10.33 19.72 -4.54
C ASP A 261 -9.21 18.88 -5.19
N TYR A 262 -8.33 19.52 -5.97
CA TYR A 262 -7.16 18.88 -6.54
C TYR A 262 -5.88 19.44 -5.94
N ASP A 263 -5.11 18.59 -5.26
CA ASP A 263 -3.75 18.88 -4.80
C ASP A 263 -2.75 18.60 -5.92
N ALA A 264 -2.26 19.66 -6.58
CA ALA A 264 -1.29 19.54 -7.66
C ALA A 264 0.11 19.15 -7.17
N ALA A 265 0.45 19.34 -5.89
CA ALA A 265 1.74 18.98 -5.34
C ALA A 265 1.84 17.48 -5.07
N ALA A 266 0.77 16.90 -4.57
CA ALA A 266 0.65 15.48 -4.30
C ALA A 266 0.07 14.70 -5.48
N ASN A 267 -0.47 15.36 -6.51
CA ASN A 267 -1.17 14.78 -7.65
C ASN A 267 -2.35 13.90 -7.22
N MET A 268 -3.23 14.42 -6.36
CA MET A 268 -4.38 13.69 -5.82
C MET A 268 -5.65 14.55 -5.79
N ILE A 269 -6.80 13.86 -5.79
CA ILE A 269 -8.09 14.46 -5.48
C ILE A 269 -8.32 14.33 -3.97
N LEU A 270 -8.79 15.42 -3.36
CA LEU A 270 -9.20 15.46 -1.97
C LEU A 270 -10.73 15.58 -1.94
N LEU A 271 -11.42 14.61 -1.35
CA LEU A 271 -12.88 14.66 -1.19
C LEU A 271 -13.23 15.50 0.05
N ASP A 272 -14.26 16.31 -0.04
CA ASP A 272 -14.78 17.10 1.08
C ASP A 272 -15.68 16.30 2.05
N PHE A 273 -15.77 14.98 1.83
CA PHE A 273 -16.61 14.05 2.60
C PHE A 273 -15.98 12.66 2.67
N GLU A 274 -16.39 11.86 3.64
CA GLU A 274 -16.02 10.44 3.74
C GLU A 274 -16.99 9.58 2.92
N PRO A 275 -16.49 8.85 1.89
CA PRO A 275 -17.33 7.92 1.13
C PRO A 275 -17.86 6.78 2.01
N SER A 276 -19.06 6.31 1.70
CA SER A 276 -19.64 5.16 2.39
C SER A 276 -19.06 3.84 1.88
N PRO A 277 -18.99 2.79 2.73
CA PRO A 277 -18.56 1.47 2.28
C PRO A 277 -19.34 0.99 1.05
N GLY A 278 -18.60 0.54 0.03
CA GLY A 278 -19.16 0.11 -1.25
C GLY A 278 -19.31 1.23 -2.29
N ASP A 279 -19.03 2.48 -1.95
CA ASP A 279 -19.02 3.57 -2.92
C ASP A 279 -17.88 3.38 -3.93
N LEU A 280 -18.21 3.53 -5.22
CA LEU A 280 -17.23 3.58 -6.30
C LEU A 280 -16.94 5.03 -6.67
N ILE A 281 -15.69 5.43 -6.56
CA ILE A 281 -15.21 6.74 -6.97
C ILE A 281 -14.42 6.57 -8.26
N GLU A 282 -14.75 7.34 -9.29
CA GLU A 282 -14.05 7.33 -10.56
C GLU A 282 -13.60 8.74 -10.90
N VAL A 283 -12.31 8.90 -11.22
CA VAL A 283 -11.72 10.18 -11.62
C VAL A 283 -11.34 10.10 -13.10
N GLY A 284 -12.07 10.83 -13.91
CA GLY A 284 -11.80 10.97 -15.34
C GLY A 284 -11.00 12.21 -15.64
N TYR A 285 -9.96 12.10 -16.47
CA TYR A 285 -9.15 13.25 -16.88
C TYR A 285 -8.37 13.00 -18.18
N VAL A 286 -7.89 14.09 -18.77
CA VAL A 286 -7.07 14.07 -19.99
C VAL A 286 -5.62 14.29 -19.63
N ILE A 287 -4.72 13.59 -20.32
CA ILE A 287 -3.26 13.82 -20.29
C ILE A 287 -2.77 14.28 -21.66
N LEU A 288 -1.69 15.07 -21.70
CA LEU A 288 -1.03 15.56 -22.92
C LEU A 288 0.11 14.63 -23.36
#